data_97c70205835b9da75f512d2dca587a8b
#
_entry.id   97c70205835b9da75f512d2dca587a8b
#
_cell.length_a   1.000
_cell.length_b   1.000
_cell.length_c   1.000
_cell.angle_alpha   90.00
_cell.angle_beta   90.00
_cell.angle_gamma   90.00
#
_symmetry.space_group_name_H-M   'P 1'
#
loop_
_entity.id
_entity.type
_entity.pdbx_description
1 polymer ?
#
loop_
_entity_poly.entity_id
_entity_poly.type
_entity_poly.pdbx_seq_one_letter_code
_entity_poly.pdbx_strand_id
1 'polypeptide(L)'
;MVLPTPLQAFSGMPKAAATTEKQTIVDGEKMTGAEALVRSLEDLGVKDVFGVPGGAILPVYDAINDETSFRFVLMRHEQAAGHAAEGYAVSTGQVGVCIVTSGPGATNMITPIADANMDSVPMVVITGQVGVNAIGTDAFQEADIVGATYPVVKHSYLVTRAQDIPRVLAEAHYVARSGRPGPVVVDVTKTAQTGDMYYSWPQRMILPGYNPTTKAHGRVLSDAAKLFEQSYRPVLYVGGGAARSDAGKLVQELAEVTNAP
;
A
#
# COMPACT_ATOMS: atom_id res chain seq x y z
N MET A 1 9.13 18.47 19.71
CA MET A 1 8.81 18.49 18.28
C MET A 1 7.81 17.38 18.06
N VAL A 2 6.51 17.73 18.00
CA VAL A 2 5.42 16.74 17.93
C VAL A 2 5.27 16.36 16.46
N LEU A 3 5.53 15.10 16.13
CA LEU A 3 5.26 14.56 14.79
C LEU A 3 3.75 14.54 14.57
N PRO A 4 3.22 14.98 13.43
CA PRO A 4 1.79 14.92 13.16
C PRO A 4 1.33 13.46 13.07
N THR A 5 0.22 13.15 13.74
CA THR A 5 -0.41 11.82 13.69
C THR A 5 -0.84 11.47 12.26
N PRO A 6 -0.74 10.19 11.84
CA PRO A 6 -1.11 9.76 10.48
C PRO A 6 -2.55 10.11 10.05
N LEU A 7 -3.43 10.39 11.00
CA LEU A 7 -4.82 10.80 10.75
C LEU A 7 -4.98 12.27 10.31
N GLN A 8 -3.99 13.13 10.57
CA GLN A 8 -4.09 14.56 10.22
C GLN A 8 -3.81 14.86 8.74
N ALA A 9 -3.07 13.98 8.03
CA ALA A 9 -2.77 14.17 6.61
C ALA A 9 -4.00 14.02 5.68
N PHE A 10 -5.13 13.49 6.18
CA PHE A 10 -6.37 13.30 5.40
C PHE A 10 -7.61 13.95 6.00
N SER A 11 -7.48 14.76 7.05
CA SER A 11 -8.63 15.44 7.71
C SER A 11 -9.30 16.53 6.85
N GLY A 12 -8.72 16.86 5.70
CA GLY A 12 -9.25 17.84 4.75
C GLY A 12 -10.02 17.26 3.56
N MET A 13 -10.22 15.94 3.46
CA MET A 13 -10.97 15.37 2.35
C MET A 13 -12.48 15.50 2.60
N PRO A 14 -13.25 16.15 1.71
CA PRO A 14 -14.69 16.28 1.86
C PRO A 14 -15.39 14.92 1.72
N LYS A 15 -16.45 14.71 2.51
CA LYS A 15 -17.35 13.54 2.41
C LYS A 15 -17.89 13.40 0.99
N ALA A 16 -17.84 12.19 0.44
CA ALA A 16 -18.33 11.86 -0.89
C ALA A 16 -19.79 12.28 -1.06
N ALA A 17 -20.03 13.25 -1.94
CA ALA A 17 -21.31 13.48 -2.60
C ALA A 17 -21.19 12.89 -4.01
N ALA A 18 -22.10 11.97 -4.35
CA ALA A 18 -22.18 11.40 -5.68
C ALA A 18 -22.64 12.46 -6.68
N THR A 19 -21.72 12.99 -7.44
CA THR A 19 -22.00 13.77 -8.64
C THR A 19 -21.04 13.31 -9.74
N THR A 20 -21.61 12.83 -10.82
CA THR A 20 -20.92 12.45 -12.05
C THR A 20 -20.43 13.75 -12.72
N GLU A 21 -19.32 14.30 -12.26
CA GLU A 21 -18.63 15.37 -12.99
C GLU A 21 -17.65 14.72 -13.97
N LYS A 22 -17.79 15.09 -15.24
CA LYS A 22 -16.81 14.80 -16.28
C LYS A 22 -15.43 15.26 -15.78
N GLN A 23 -14.48 14.36 -15.70
CA GLN A 23 -13.07 14.69 -15.45
C GLN A 23 -12.65 15.70 -16.52
N THR A 24 -12.43 16.94 -16.12
CA THR A 24 -11.74 17.92 -16.93
C THR A 24 -10.30 17.39 -17.03
N ILE A 25 -9.89 16.99 -18.23
CA ILE A 25 -8.48 16.64 -18.54
C ILE A 25 -7.71 17.94 -18.33
N VAL A 26 -7.01 18.07 -17.22
CA VAL A 26 -5.96 19.08 -17.07
C VAL A 26 -4.86 18.59 -18.01
N ASP A 27 -4.36 19.43 -18.91
CA ASP A 27 -3.20 19.16 -19.77
C ASP A 27 -2.01 18.84 -18.86
N GLY A 28 -1.85 17.56 -18.54
CA GLY A 28 -0.71 17.06 -17.77
C GLY A 28 0.53 17.01 -18.64
N GLU A 29 1.68 16.94 -18.01
CA GLU A 29 2.96 16.70 -18.68
C GLU A 29 2.94 15.35 -19.41
N LYS A 30 3.41 15.32 -20.68
CA LYS A 30 3.53 14.07 -21.43
C LYS A 30 4.74 13.30 -20.91
N MET A 31 4.53 12.04 -20.57
CA MET A 31 5.57 11.15 -20.06
C MET A 31 5.25 9.68 -20.37
N THR A 32 6.21 8.79 -20.13
CA THR A 32 6.00 7.35 -20.19
C THR A 32 5.30 6.84 -18.91
N GLY A 33 4.75 5.62 -18.97
CA GLY A 33 4.20 5.00 -17.77
C GLY A 33 5.24 4.73 -16.69
N ALA A 34 6.50 4.51 -17.06
CA ALA A 34 7.59 4.33 -16.11
C ALA A 34 7.89 5.64 -15.35
N GLU A 35 8.00 6.76 -16.03
CA GLU A 35 8.14 8.09 -15.42
C GLU A 35 6.92 8.44 -14.56
N ALA A 36 5.71 8.11 -15.02
CA ALA A 36 4.48 8.31 -14.27
C ALA A 36 4.44 7.47 -12.99
N LEU A 37 5.01 6.26 -12.99
CA LEU A 37 5.13 5.42 -11.80
C LEU A 37 6.06 6.09 -10.77
N VAL A 38 7.24 6.53 -11.19
CA VAL A 38 8.20 7.23 -10.32
C VAL A 38 7.57 8.51 -9.76
N ARG A 39 6.96 9.34 -10.60
CA ARG A 39 6.26 10.54 -10.18
C ARG A 39 5.14 10.26 -9.18
N SER A 40 4.40 9.17 -9.36
CA SER A 40 3.34 8.77 -8.44
C SER A 40 3.88 8.38 -7.05
N LEU A 41 5.06 7.74 -6.98
CA LEU A 41 5.72 7.46 -5.69
C LEU A 41 6.18 8.74 -5.00
N GLU A 42 6.64 9.73 -5.75
CA GLU A 42 6.98 11.06 -5.22
C GLU A 42 5.76 11.79 -4.69
N ASP A 43 4.65 11.82 -5.44
CA ASP A 43 3.39 12.43 -5.02
C ASP A 43 2.78 11.74 -3.78
N LEU A 44 3.04 10.44 -3.58
CA LEU A 44 2.71 9.70 -2.36
C LEU A 44 3.64 10.04 -1.19
N GLY A 45 4.72 10.77 -1.42
CA GLY A 45 5.71 11.12 -0.41
C GLY A 45 6.57 9.96 0.07
N VAL A 46 6.72 8.92 -0.77
CA VAL A 46 7.61 7.79 -0.48
C VAL A 46 9.03 8.29 -0.25
N LYS A 47 9.75 7.72 0.73
CA LYS A 47 11.12 8.12 1.07
C LYS A 47 12.17 7.08 0.74
N ASP A 48 11.82 5.82 0.86
CA ASP A 48 12.70 4.71 0.58
C ASP A 48 11.97 3.65 -0.26
N VAL A 49 12.63 3.18 -1.30
CA VAL A 49 12.17 2.10 -2.17
C VAL A 49 13.23 1.02 -2.18
N PHE A 50 12.85 -0.22 -1.90
CA PHE A 50 13.73 -1.38 -1.91
C PHE A 50 13.51 -2.21 -3.16
N GLY A 51 14.56 -2.79 -3.75
CA GLY A 51 14.30 -3.57 -4.94
C GLY A 51 15.50 -4.25 -5.56
N VAL A 52 15.20 -5.03 -6.60
CA VAL A 52 16.16 -5.71 -7.46
C VAL A 52 15.73 -5.49 -8.91
N PRO A 53 16.58 -4.88 -9.75
CA PRO A 53 16.28 -4.67 -11.15
C PRO A 53 16.19 -5.98 -11.95
N GLY A 54 15.44 -5.94 -13.06
CA GLY A 54 15.34 -7.05 -13.98
C GLY A 54 14.56 -6.68 -15.25
N GLY A 55 14.61 -7.53 -16.27
CA GLY A 55 14.21 -7.22 -17.63
C GLY A 55 12.81 -6.63 -17.83
N ALA A 56 11.83 -7.10 -17.09
CA ALA A 56 10.43 -6.64 -17.24
C ALA A 56 10.13 -5.33 -16.49
N ILE A 57 11.07 -4.81 -15.70
CA ILE A 57 10.89 -3.59 -14.89
C ILE A 57 11.98 -2.54 -15.19
N LEU A 58 12.89 -2.81 -16.12
CA LEU A 58 13.97 -1.89 -16.49
C LEU A 58 13.50 -0.47 -16.83
N PRO A 59 12.40 -0.24 -17.57
CA PRO A 59 11.97 1.13 -17.84
C PRO A 59 11.72 1.95 -16.57
N VAL A 60 11.21 1.32 -15.50
CA VAL A 60 11.02 2.00 -14.20
C VAL A 60 12.37 2.28 -13.54
N TYR A 61 13.32 1.35 -13.63
CA TYR A 61 14.67 1.56 -13.09
C TYR A 61 15.45 2.63 -13.85
N ASP A 62 15.24 2.74 -15.16
CA ASP A 62 15.82 3.83 -15.95
C ASP A 62 15.26 5.18 -15.47
N ALA A 63 13.95 5.27 -15.23
CA ALA A 63 13.32 6.48 -14.68
C ALA A 63 13.76 6.79 -13.22
N ILE A 64 14.05 5.79 -12.40
CA ILE A 64 14.61 5.98 -11.04
C ILE A 64 16.05 6.48 -11.07
N ASN A 65 16.81 6.16 -12.11
CA ASN A 65 18.20 6.59 -12.23
C ASN A 65 18.33 8.12 -12.47
N ASP A 66 17.25 8.79 -12.82
CA ASP A 66 17.15 10.24 -12.82
C ASP A 66 17.07 10.76 -11.37
N GLU A 67 17.11 12.07 -11.20
CA GLU A 67 17.05 12.69 -9.88
C GLU A 67 15.64 12.50 -9.26
N THR A 68 15.52 11.62 -8.25
CA THR A 68 14.26 11.34 -7.54
C THR A 68 14.25 11.91 -6.12
N SER A 69 13.06 12.20 -5.59
CA SER A 69 12.88 12.67 -4.22
C SER A 69 12.94 11.56 -3.15
N PHE A 70 13.04 10.31 -3.57
CA PHE A 70 13.19 9.15 -2.70
C PHE A 70 14.51 8.44 -2.92
N ARG A 71 14.98 7.72 -1.91
CA ARG A 71 16.18 6.90 -2.01
C ARG A 71 15.82 5.51 -2.51
N PHE A 72 16.51 5.05 -3.57
CA PHE A 72 16.46 3.65 -3.96
C PHE A 72 17.55 2.84 -3.24
N VAL A 73 17.15 1.72 -2.62
CA VAL A 73 18.03 0.79 -1.91
C VAL A 73 18.12 -0.50 -2.70
N LEU A 74 19.24 -0.69 -3.39
CA LEU A 74 19.50 -1.91 -4.15
C LEU A 74 19.71 -3.08 -3.20
N MET A 75 18.88 -4.10 -3.34
CA MET A 75 18.97 -5.35 -2.58
C MET A 75 19.65 -6.45 -3.42
N ARG A 76 20.07 -7.52 -2.77
CA ARG A 76 20.74 -8.65 -3.44
C ARG A 76 19.83 -9.85 -3.68
N HIS A 77 18.61 -9.79 -3.18
CA HIS A 77 17.55 -10.79 -3.34
C HIS A 77 16.20 -10.12 -3.14
N GLU A 78 15.19 -10.48 -3.92
CA GLU A 78 13.88 -9.85 -3.89
C GLU A 78 13.16 -10.10 -2.55
N GLN A 79 13.27 -11.29 -1.99
CA GLN A 79 12.72 -11.59 -0.67
C GLN A 79 13.31 -10.66 0.40
N ALA A 80 14.62 -10.39 0.33
CA ALA A 80 15.25 -9.43 1.24
C ALA A 80 14.74 -7.99 1.01
N ALA A 81 14.41 -7.61 -0.23
CA ALA A 81 13.78 -6.32 -0.53
C ALA A 81 12.40 -6.20 0.13
N GLY A 82 11.60 -7.27 0.06
CA GLY A 82 10.30 -7.32 0.72
C GLY A 82 10.41 -7.18 2.24
N HIS A 83 11.24 -7.99 2.89
CA HIS A 83 11.44 -7.89 4.34
C HIS A 83 12.07 -6.56 4.78
N ALA A 84 12.92 -5.94 3.95
CA ALA A 84 13.43 -4.59 4.22
C ALA A 84 12.32 -3.53 4.18
N ALA A 85 11.42 -3.61 3.17
CA ALA A 85 10.25 -2.73 3.08
C ALA A 85 9.29 -2.95 4.27
N GLU A 86 9.10 -4.20 4.70
CA GLU A 86 8.31 -4.57 5.87
C GLU A 86 8.91 -3.97 7.15
N GLY A 87 10.20 -4.19 7.39
CA GLY A 87 10.93 -3.63 8.53
C GLY A 87 10.89 -2.09 8.55
N TYR A 88 11.00 -1.46 7.38
CA TYR A 88 10.83 -0.02 7.22
C TYR A 88 9.43 0.42 7.65
N ALA A 89 8.39 -0.28 7.17
CA ALA A 89 7.01 0.05 7.51
C ALA A 89 6.73 -0.08 9.01
N VAL A 90 7.23 -1.13 9.64
CA VAL A 90 7.07 -1.36 11.10
C VAL A 90 7.79 -0.28 11.91
N SER A 91 9.02 0.09 11.51
CA SER A 91 9.85 1.03 12.27
C SER A 91 9.45 2.49 12.10
N THR A 92 8.89 2.85 10.94
CA THR A 92 8.59 4.26 10.61
C THR A 92 7.10 4.59 10.66
N GLY A 93 6.21 3.58 10.63
CA GLY A 93 4.77 3.76 10.47
C GLY A 93 4.35 4.20 9.06
N GLN A 94 5.28 4.20 8.09
CA GLN A 94 5.01 4.51 6.69
C GLN A 94 4.65 3.24 5.91
N VAL A 95 4.19 3.39 4.66
CA VAL A 95 4.00 2.25 3.77
C VAL A 95 5.34 1.81 3.23
N GLY A 96 5.70 0.54 3.38
CA GLY A 96 6.87 -0.04 2.76
C GLY A 96 6.66 -0.21 1.25
N VAL A 97 7.65 0.18 0.45
CA VAL A 97 7.57 0.06 -1.02
C VAL A 97 8.74 -0.77 -1.53
N CYS A 98 8.43 -1.76 -2.36
CA CYS A 98 9.46 -2.50 -3.07
C CYS A 98 9.11 -2.69 -4.54
N ILE A 99 10.15 -2.74 -5.39
CA ILE A 99 10.05 -2.88 -6.84
C ILE A 99 10.92 -4.05 -7.29
N VAL A 100 10.30 -5.02 -7.98
CA VAL A 100 10.98 -6.22 -8.48
C VAL A 100 10.52 -6.57 -9.90
N THR A 101 11.27 -7.45 -10.57
CA THR A 101 10.93 -7.89 -11.92
C THR A 101 9.84 -8.97 -11.93
N SER A 102 9.47 -9.43 -13.12
CA SER A 102 8.50 -10.52 -13.36
C SER A 102 9.05 -11.90 -12.97
N GLY A 103 8.21 -12.91 -13.10
CA GLY A 103 8.58 -14.32 -12.96
C GLY A 103 9.26 -14.61 -11.62
N PRO A 104 10.52 -15.10 -11.64
CA PRO A 104 11.22 -15.46 -10.41
C PRO A 104 11.41 -14.28 -9.44
N GLY A 105 11.55 -13.05 -9.94
CA GLY A 105 11.63 -11.86 -9.10
C GLY A 105 10.32 -11.61 -8.35
N ALA A 106 9.20 -11.68 -9.05
CA ALA A 106 7.87 -11.52 -8.46
C ALA A 106 7.52 -12.66 -7.49
N THR A 107 7.81 -13.92 -7.85
CA THR A 107 7.49 -15.07 -6.98
C THR A 107 8.33 -15.11 -5.70
N ASN A 108 9.55 -14.54 -5.70
CA ASN A 108 10.34 -14.34 -4.49
C ASN A 108 9.69 -13.40 -3.47
N MET A 109 8.69 -12.62 -3.89
CA MET A 109 7.95 -11.71 -3.00
C MET A 109 6.84 -12.42 -2.21
N ILE A 110 6.47 -13.65 -2.53
CA ILE A 110 5.34 -14.34 -1.88
C ILE A 110 5.57 -14.46 -0.37
N THR A 111 6.77 -14.85 0.07
CA THR A 111 7.09 -14.96 1.50
C THR A 111 6.93 -13.65 2.26
N PRO A 112 7.59 -12.54 1.88
CA PRO A 112 7.41 -11.27 2.59
C PRO A 112 5.99 -10.70 2.47
N ILE A 113 5.27 -10.96 1.37
CA ILE A 113 3.85 -10.59 1.25
C ILE A 113 3.02 -11.36 2.28
N ALA A 114 3.23 -12.68 2.41
CA ALA A 114 2.50 -13.50 3.37
C ALA A 114 2.78 -13.06 4.82
N ASP A 115 4.04 -12.76 5.15
CA ASP A 115 4.47 -12.26 6.45
C ASP A 115 3.81 -10.92 6.78
N ALA A 116 3.94 -9.95 5.90
CA ALA A 116 3.29 -8.64 6.03
C ALA A 116 1.75 -8.72 6.16
N ASN A 117 1.11 -9.69 5.47
CA ASN A 117 -0.33 -9.90 5.59
C ASN A 117 -0.72 -10.46 6.96
N MET A 118 0.04 -11.42 7.49
CA MET A 118 -0.19 -11.99 8.82
C MET A 118 0.00 -10.94 9.90
N ASP A 119 1.04 -10.12 9.79
CA ASP A 119 1.39 -9.11 10.78
C ASP A 119 0.70 -7.76 10.56
N SER A 120 -0.16 -7.66 9.54
CA SER A 120 -0.90 -6.42 9.20
C SER A 120 0.04 -5.24 8.92
N VAL A 121 1.12 -5.48 8.18
CA VAL A 121 2.11 -4.46 7.81
C VAL A 121 1.73 -3.84 6.46
N PRO A 122 1.60 -2.51 6.36
CA PRO A 122 1.24 -1.85 5.12
C PRO A 122 2.42 -1.88 4.13
N MET A 123 2.24 -2.52 2.98
CA MET A 123 3.24 -2.58 1.91
C MET A 123 2.59 -2.38 0.54
N VAL A 124 3.32 -1.76 -0.38
CA VAL A 124 3.04 -1.75 -1.82
C VAL A 124 4.18 -2.47 -2.53
N VAL A 125 3.85 -3.60 -3.14
CA VAL A 125 4.78 -4.43 -3.89
C VAL A 125 4.53 -4.20 -5.37
N ILE A 126 5.47 -3.60 -6.07
CA ILE A 126 5.40 -3.32 -7.51
C ILE A 126 6.20 -4.39 -8.23
N THR A 127 5.53 -5.17 -9.08
CA THR A 127 6.16 -6.18 -9.90
C THR A 127 6.12 -5.78 -11.37
N GLY A 128 7.19 -6.06 -12.09
CA GLY A 128 7.13 -5.99 -13.54
C GLY A 128 6.39 -7.20 -14.10
N GLN A 129 5.72 -7.02 -15.22
CA GLN A 129 5.06 -8.10 -15.97
C GLN A 129 5.47 -8.03 -17.45
N VAL A 130 5.39 -9.15 -18.13
CA VAL A 130 5.60 -9.22 -19.59
C VAL A 130 4.64 -8.26 -20.33
N GLY A 131 4.89 -7.99 -21.60
CA GLY A 131 3.98 -7.18 -22.40
C GLY A 131 2.58 -7.81 -22.49
N VAL A 132 1.55 -6.98 -22.62
CA VAL A 132 0.14 -7.42 -22.63
C VAL A 132 -0.13 -8.59 -23.59
N ASN A 133 0.48 -8.56 -24.78
CA ASN A 133 0.29 -9.61 -25.79
C ASN A 133 1.00 -10.93 -25.45
N ALA A 134 1.87 -10.95 -24.46
CA ALA A 134 2.60 -12.14 -24.01
C ALA A 134 1.99 -12.79 -22.78
N ILE A 135 1.02 -12.15 -22.12
CA ILE A 135 0.32 -12.73 -20.96
C ILE A 135 -0.49 -13.95 -21.38
N GLY A 136 -0.30 -15.06 -20.67
CA GLY A 136 -0.99 -16.34 -20.93
C GLY A 136 -0.36 -17.17 -22.06
N THR A 137 0.85 -16.84 -22.48
CA THR A 137 1.56 -17.57 -23.55
C THR A 137 2.77 -18.38 -23.07
N ASP A 138 2.98 -18.49 -21.75
CA ASP A 138 4.18 -19.07 -21.13
C ASP A 138 5.47 -18.35 -21.59
N ALA A 139 5.38 -17.02 -21.73
CA ALA A 139 6.52 -16.20 -22.14
C ALA A 139 7.66 -16.27 -21.11
N PHE A 140 8.88 -15.95 -21.56
CA PHE A 140 10.05 -15.96 -20.68
C PHE A 140 9.83 -15.09 -19.45
N GLN A 141 9.97 -15.69 -18.27
CA GLN A 141 9.73 -15.06 -16.96
C GLN A 141 8.32 -14.48 -16.78
N GLU A 142 7.31 -15.00 -17.46
CA GLU A 142 5.92 -14.75 -17.13
C GLU A 142 5.55 -15.53 -15.85
N ALA A 143 4.78 -14.90 -14.97
CA ALA A 143 4.11 -15.56 -13.87
C ALA A 143 2.79 -14.81 -13.57
N ASP A 144 1.72 -15.56 -13.29
CA ASP A 144 0.50 -15.00 -12.73
C ASP A 144 0.71 -14.66 -11.24
N ILE A 145 1.39 -13.55 -10.99
CA ILE A 145 1.67 -13.11 -9.62
C ILE A 145 0.41 -12.66 -8.89
N VAL A 146 -0.58 -12.13 -9.60
CA VAL A 146 -1.87 -11.75 -9.04
C VAL A 146 -2.58 -12.99 -8.49
N GLY A 147 -2.67 -14.06 -9.27
CA GLY A 147 -3.23 -15.34 -8.84
C GLY A 147 -2.42 -16.00 -7.73
N ALA A 148 -1.08 -16.03 -7.86
CA ALA A 148 -0.20 -16.64 -6.88
C ALA A 148 -0.21 -15.96 -5.49
N THR A 149 -0.42 -14.66 -5.46
CA THR A 149 -0.47 -13.88 -4.19
C THR A 149 -1.88 -13.73 -3.62
N TYR A 150 -2.93 -14.08 -4.38
CA TYR A 150 -4.32 -13.88 -3.98
C TYR A 150 -4.67 -14.32 -2.55
N PRO A 151 -4.21 -15.49 -2.03
CA PRO A 151 -4.53 -15.94 -0.68
C PRO A 151 -3.77 -15.20 0.44
N VAL A 152 -2.72 -14.48 0.11
CA VAL A 152 -1.79 -13.86 1.08
C VAL A 152 -1.65 -12.35 0.93
N VAL A 153 -2.47 -11.74 0.10
CA VAL A 153 -2.43 -10.30 -0.18
C VAL A 153 -3.75 -9.64 0.22
N LYS A 154 -3.70 -8.39 0.62
CA LYS A 154 -4.92 -7.61 0.90
C LYS A 154 -5.68 -7.26 -0.37
N HIS A 155 -4.96 -6.86 -1.42
CA HIS A 155 -5.47 -6.58 -2.75
C HIS A 155 -4.35 -6.66 -3.79
N SER A 156 -4.73 -6.86 -5.06
CA SER A 156 -3.79 -6.86 -6.17
C SER A 156 -4.40 -6.18 -7.41
N TYR A 157 -3.52 -5.59 -8.22
CA TYR A 157 -3.85 -4.94 -9.48
C TYR A 157 -2.96 -5.48 -10.59
N LEU A 158 -3.54 -5.72 -11.77
CA LEU A 158 -2.80 -5.88 -13.02
C LEU A 158 -2.97 -4.61 -13.85
N VAL A 159 -1.87 -3.89 -14.10
CA VAL A 159 -1.86 -2.63 -14.83
C VAL A 159 -1.39 -2.85 -16.25
N THR A 160 -2.30 -2.69 -17.21
CA THR A 160 -2.05 -2.95 -18.64
C THR A 160 -1.91 -1.67 -19.47
N ARG A 161 -2.24 -0.50 -18.92
CA ARG A 161 -2.20 0.79 -19.60
C ARG A 161 -1.47 1.82 -18.75
N ALA A 162 -0.64 2.66 -19.38
CA ALA A 162 0.10 3.72 -18.70
C ALA A 162 -0.82 4.68 -17.90
N GLN A 163 -1.97 5.05 -18.47
CA GLN A 163 -2.92 5.99 -17.89
C GLN A 163 -3.51 5.54 -16.54
N ASP A 164 -3.50 4.23 -16.27
CA ASP A 164 -4.04 3.69 -15.02
C ASP A 164 -3.04 3.74 -13.86
N ILE A 165 -1.74 3.93 -14.13
CA ILE A 165 -0.66 3.85 -13.13
C ILE A 165 -0.86 4.81 -11.96
N PRO A 166 -1.07 6.14 -12.15
CA PRO A 166 -1.21 7.06 -11.02
C PRO A 166 -2.40 6.72 -10.13
N ARG A 167 -3.54 6.40 -10.75
CA ARG A 167 -4.75 6.00 -10.02
C ARG A 167 -4.52 4.72 -9.22
N VAL A 168 -3.96 3.70 -9.84
CA VAL A 168 -3.74 2.39 -9.19
C VAL A 168 -2.74 2.51 -8.03
N LEU A 169 -1.66 3.28 -8.18
CA LEU A 169 -0.70 3.49 -7.11
C LEU A 169 -1.31 4.26 -5.93
N ALA A 170 -2.12 5.28 -6.21
CA ALA A 170 -2.85 5.99 -5.16
C ALA A 170 -3.82 5.06 -4.41
N GLU A 171 -4.58 4.23 -5.14
CA GLU A 171 -5.49 3.23 -4.57
C GLU A 171 -4.73 2.18 -3.75
N ALA A 172 -3.64 1.62 -4.30
CA ALA A 172 -2.82 0.60 -3.64
C ALA A 172 -2.25 1.11 -2.31
N HIS A 173 -1.67 2.31 -2.32
CA HIS A 173 -1.15 2.94 -1.11
C HIS A 173 -2.25 3.21 -0.07
N TYR A 174 -3.41 3.69 -0.50
CA TYR A 174 -4.55 3.91 0.39
C TYR A 174 -5.07 2.60 0.99
N VAL A 175 -5.25 1.57 0.16
CA VAL A 175 -5.73 0.25 0.61
C VAL A 175 -4.72 -0.39 1.56
N ALA A 176 -3.41 -0.30 1.26
CA ALA A 176 -2.37 -0.88 2.11
C ALA A 176 -2.43 -0.36 3.56
N ARG A 177 -2.65 0.95 3.75
CA ARG A 177 -2.57 1.61 5.07
C ARG A 177 -3.89 1.77 5.81
N SER A 178 -5.04 1.57 5.16
CA SER A 178 -6.36 1.84 5.76
C SER A 178 -7.05 0.55 6.23
N GLY A 179 -8.04 0.66 7.13
CA GLY A 179 -8.66 -0.51 7.77
C GLY A 179 -7.63 -1.37 8.51
N ARG A 180 -7.68 -2.71 8.32
CA ARG A 180 -6.55 -3.56 8.73
C ARG A 180 -5.43 -3.35 7.69
N PRO A 181 -4.26 -2.83 8.06
CA PRO A 181 -3.16 -2.68 7.12
C PRO A 181 -2.71 -4.01 6.53
N GLY A 182 -2.09 -3.98 5.37
CA GLY A 182 -1.61 -5.19 4.71
C GLY A 182 -0.98 -4.91 3.35
N PRO A 183 -0.35 -5.91 2.73
CA PRO A 183 0.32 -5.77 1.45
C PRO A 183 -0.66 -5.65 0.30
N VAL A 184 -0.31 -4.82 -0.68
CA VAL A 184 -0.99 -4.69 -1.97
C VAL A 184 0.02 -4.89 -3.09
N VAL A 185 -0.31 -5.75 -4.04
CA VAL A 185 0.52 -6.01 -5.23
C VAL A 185 0.03 -5.17 -6.39
N VAL A 186 0.96 -4.54 -7.10
CA VAL A 186 0.71 -3.78 -8.33
C VAL A 186 1.60 -4.37 -9.42
N ASP A 187 1.02 -5.23 -10.24
CA ASP A 187 1.72 -5.91 -11.33
C ASP A 187 1.60 -5.07 -12.61
N VAL A 188 2.74 -4.52 -13.09
CA VAL A 188 2.76 -3.50 -14.15
C VAL A 188 3.38 -4.08 -15.40
N THR A 189 2.56 -4.22 -16.46
CA THR A 189 3.04 -4.76 -17.73
C THR A 189 4.10 -3.85 -18.36
N LYS A 190 5.03 -4.46 -19.09
CA LYS A 190 6.04 -3.71 -19.87
C LYS A 190 5.37 -2.74 -20.86
N THR A 191 4.22 -3.11 -21.43
CA THR A 191 3.42 -2.25 -22.29
C THR A 191 2.93 -0.99 -21.55
N ALA A 192 2.49 -1.12 -20.31
CA ALA A 192 2.08 0.02 -19.51
C ALA A 192 3.26 0.93 -19.14
N GLN A 193 4.43 0.34 -18.83
CA GLN A 193 5.63 1.11 -18.48
C GLN A 193 6.16 1.94 -19.65
N THR A 194 6.14 1.39 -20.88
CA THR A 194 6.70 2.06 -22.08
C THR A 194 5.66 2.89 -22.84
N GLY A 195 4.39 2.80 -22.50
CA GLY A 195 3.31 3.55 -23.14
C GLY A 195 3.35 5.05 -22.79
N ASP A 196 3.09 5.89 -23.77
CA ASP A 196 2.95 7.34 -23.56
C ASP A 196 1.63 7.66 -22.85
N MET A 197 1.68 8.65 -21.95
CA MET A 197 0.50 9.18 -21.28
C MET A 197 0.65 10.68 -20.95
N TYR A 198 -0.44 11.30 -20.58
CA TYR A 198 -0.45 12.61 -19.92
C TYR A 198 -0.68 12.39 -18.41
N TYR A 199 0.25 12.86 -17.59
CA TYR A 199 0.19 12.62 -16.14
C TYR A 199 -0.98 13.35 -15.51
N SER A 200 -1.77 12.63 -14.72
CA SER A 200 -2.85 13.20 -13.92
C SER A 200 -2.95 12.47 -12.59
N TRP A 201 -2.72 13.18 -11.49
CA TRP A 201 -2.87 12.62 -10.15
C TRP A 201 -4.35 12.64 -9.73
N PRO A 202 -4.90 11.55 -9.15
CA PRO A 202 -6.30 11.51 -8.75
C PRO A 202 -6.60 12.52 -7.63
N GLN A 203 -7.53 13.42 -7.89
CA GLN A 203 -7.96 14.44 -6.92
C GLN A 203 -8.82 13.87 -5.78
N ARG A 204 -9.43 12.72 -5.98
CA ARG A 204 -10.27 12.02 -5.01
C ARG A 204 -10.01 10.52 -5.06
N MET A 205 -10.01 9.91 -3.88
CA MET A 205 -10.01 8.44 -3.76
C MET A 205 -11.46 7.95 -3.82
N ILE A 206 -11.79 7.19 -4.88
CA ILE A 206 -13.13 6.63 -5.08
C ILE A 206 -13.02 5.11 -5.13
N LEU A 207 -13.33 4.46 -4.02
CA LEU A 207 -13.34 3.00 -3.89
C LEU A 207 -14.73 2.55 -3.36
N PRO A 208 -15.75 2.41 -4.24
CA PRO A 208 -17.13 2.17 -3.80
C PRO A 208 -17.32 0.92 -2.95
N GLY A 209 -16.51 -0.12 -3.19
CA GLY A 209 -16.55 -1.38 -2.44
C GLY A 209 -15.68 -1.42 -1.20
N TYR A 210 -14.93 -0.35 -0.88
CA TYR A 210 -13.98 -0.33 0.23
C TYR A 210 -14.26 0.85 1.17
N ASN A 211 -14.93 0.55 2.27
CA ASN A 211 -15.32 1.56 3.27
C ASN A 211 -14.95 1.07 4.68
N PRO A 212 -13.68 1.22 5.11
CA PRO A 212 -13.23 0.74 6.41
C PRO A 212 -13.90 1.51 7.55
N THR A 213 -14.36 0.77 8.56
CA THR A 213 -14.95 1.34 9.77
C THR A 213 -13.87 2.01 10.62
N THR A 214 -14.03 3.32 10.88
CA THR A 214 -13.09 4.12 11.68
C THR A 214 -13.63 4.51 13.06
N LYS A 215 -14.92 4.22 13.33
CA LYS A 215 -15.58 4.54 14.62
C LYS A 215 -16.35 3.34 15.11
N ALA A 216 -16.19 3.02 16.40
CA ALA A 216 -16.99 2.00 17.04
C ALA A 216 -18.46 2.43 17.15
N HIS A 217 -19.37 1.47 17.08
CA HIS A 217 -20.80 1.72 17.24
C HIS A 217 -21.12 1.99 18.72
N GLY A 218 -21.85 3.07 19.00
CA GLY A 218 -22.13 3.52 20.37
C GLY A 218 -22.77 2.45 21.28
N ARG A 219 -23.67 1.59 20.73
CA ARG A 219 -24.26 0.48 21.50
C ARG A 219 -23.19 -0.53 21.95
N VAL A 220 -22.24 -0.87 21.09
CA VAL A 220 -21.16 -1.82 21.41
C VAL A 220 -20.27 -1.25 22.52
N LEU A 221 -19.98 0.05 22.48
CA LEU A 221 -19.24 0.74 23.54
C LEU A 221 -20.00 0.70 24.87
N SER A 222 -21.32 0.97 24.84
CA SER A 222 -22.16 0.88 26.05
C SER A 222 -22.23 -0.53 26.64
N ASP A 223 -22.31 -1.55 25.77
CA ASP A 223 -22.36 -2.94 26.24
C ASP A 223 -20.99 -3.37 26.80
N ALA A 224 -19.87 -2.91 26.20
CA ALA A 224 -18.52 -3.13 26.74
C ALA A 224 -18.34 -2.47 28.12
N ALA A 225 -18.80 -1.23 28.29
CA ALA A 225 -18.77 -0.54 29.61
C ALA A 225 -19.52 -1.33 30.70
N LYS A 226 -20.72 -1.84 30.41
CA LYS A 226 -21.48 -2.68 31.34
C LYS A 226 -20.74 -3.97 31.72
N LEU A 227 -20.03 -4.59 30.79
CA LEU A 227 -19.21 -5.77 31.08
C LEU A 227 -18.08 -5.44 32.05
N PHE A 228 -17.42 -4.28 31.93
CA PHE A 228 -16.45 -3.81 32.91
C PHE A 228 -17.08 -3.61 34.30
N GLU A 229 -18.24 -2.91 34.39
CA GLU A 229 -18.95 -2.67 35.63
C GLU A 229 -19.37 -3.97 36.35
N GLN A 230 -19.70 -5.01 35.59
CA GLN A 230 -20.13 -6.31 36.12
C GLN A 230 -18.96 -7.25 36.44
N SER A 231 -17.74 -6.92 35.95
CA SER A 231 -16.57 -7.79 36.05
C SER A 231 -15.89 -7.62 37.42
N TYR A 232 -15.66 -8.73 38.13
CA TYR A 232 -14.94 -8.72 39.39
C TYR A 232 -13.41 -8.60 39.21
N ARG A 233 -12.86 -9.16 38.14
CA ARG A 233 -11.42 -9.16 37.83
C ARG A 233 -11.19 -9.06 36.34
N PRO A 234 -11.40 -7.88 35.73
CA PRO A 234 -11.18 -7.70 34.32
C PRO A 234 -9.68 -7.79 33.96
N VAL A 235 -9.38 -8.26 32.77
CA VAL A 235 -8.02 -8.27 32.18
C VAL A 235 -8.08 -7.62 30.80
N LEU A 236 -7.16 -6.72 30.50
CA LEU A 236 -7.03 -6.08 29.20
C LEU A 236 -6.04 -6.85 28.33
N TYR A 237 -6.55 -7.59 27.35
CA TYR A 237 -5.71 -8.28 26.36
C TYR A 237 -5.54 -7.40 25.11
N VAL A 238 -4.40 -6.71 25.01
CA VAL A 238 -4.14 -5.67 24.00
C VAL A 238 -3.35 -6.24 22.83
N GLY A 239 -3.95 -6.24 21.65
CA GLY A 239 -3.31 -6.74 20.43
C GLY A 239 -2.59 -5.67 19.62
N GLY A 240 -1.91 -6.10 18.53
CA GLY A 240 -1.11 -5.25 17.65
C GLY A 240 -1.88 -4.09 17.00
N GLY A 241 -3.20 -4.23 16.79
CA GLY A 241 -4.04 -3.14 16.25
C GLY A 241 -4.07 -1.92 17.17
N ALA A 242 -4.22 -2.11 18.48
CA ALA A 242 -4.18 -1.03 19.45
C ALA A 242 -2.78 -0.42 19.57
N ALA A 243 -1.73 -1.26 19.57
CA ALA A 243 -0.34 -0.79 19.61
C ALA A 243 0.02 0.09 18.40
N ARG A 244 -0.40 -0.31 17.19
CA ARG A 244 -0.12 0.45 15.95
C ARG A 244 -0.99 1.69 15.77
N SER A 245 -2.12 1.79 16.45
CA SER A 245 -3.02 2.95 16.39
C SER A 245 -2.67 4.07 17.39
N ASP A 246 -1.51 3.98 18.03
CA ASP A 246 -1.06 4.92 19.07
C ASP A 246 -2.05 5.01 20.27
N ALA A 247 -2.77 3.91 20.54
CA ALA A 247 -3.76 3.86 21.60
C ALA A 247 -3.16 3.57 23.01
N GLY A 248 -1.83 3.48 23.13
CA GLY A 248 -1.16 3.06 24.36
C GLY A 248 -1.58 3.87 25.60
N LYS A 249 -1.65 5.21 25.49
CA LYS A 249 -2.11 6.08 26.58
C LYS A 249 -3.57 5.83 26.97
N LEU A 250 -4.45 5.64 25.99
CA LEU A 250 -5.87 5.36 26.22
C LEU A 250 -6.06 3.98 26.86
N VAL A 251 -5.24 3.00 26.49
CA VAL A 251 -5.23 1.67 27.13
C VAL A 251 -4.75 1.79 28.59
N GLN A 252 -3.71 2.57 28.85
CA GLN A 252 -3.24 2.82 30.21
C GLN A 252 -4.33 3.51 31.05
N GLU A 253 -4.95 4.57 30.55
CA GLU A 253 -6.06 5.25 31.24
C GLU A 253 -7.22 4.28 31.56
N LEU A 254 -7.57 3.42 30.60
CA LEU A 254 -8.59 2.41 30.80
C LEU A 254 -8.19 1.40 31.89
N ALA A 255 -6.93 0.95 31.90
CA ALA A 255 -6.38 0.05 32.91
C ALA A 255 -6.46 0.68 34.34
N GLU A 256 -6.07 1.96 34.45
CA GLU A 256 -6.12 2.70 35.72
C GLU A 256 -7.55 2.87 36.22
N VAL A 257 -8.51 3.26 35.37
CA VAL A 257 -9.92 3.45 35.74
C VAL A 257 -10.60 2.14 36.11
N THR A 258 -10.28 1.05 35.43
CA THR A 258 -10.89 -0.27 35.69
C THR A 258 -10.12 -1.13 36.69
N ASN A 259 -8.96 -0.67 37.13
CA ASN A 259 -8.00 -1.44 37.95
C ASN A 259 -7.69 -2.82 37.34
N ALA A 260 -7.59 -2.88 36.01
CA ALA A 260 -7.32 -4.10 35.22
C ALA A 260 -5.85 -4.16 34.82
N PRO A 261 -5.18 -5.33 35.00
CA PRO A 261 -3.85 -5.54 34.45
C PRO A 261 -3.87 -5.72 32.93
#